data_d2fa0331707f30cc013adf1064aab3cf
#
_entry.id   d2fa0331707f30cc013adf1064aab3cf
#
_cell.length_a   1.000
_cell.length_b   1.000
_cell.length_c   1.000
_cell.angle_alpha   90.00
_cell.angle_beta   90.00
_cell.angle_gamma   90.00
#
_symmetry.space_group_name_H-M   'P 1'
#
loop_
_entity.id
_entity.type
_entity.pdbx_description
1 polymer ?
#
loop_
_entity_poly.entity_id
_entity_poly.type
_entity_poly.pdbx_seq_one_letter_code
_entity_poly.pdbx_strand_id
1 'polypeptide(L)'
;MPGLNDRAVAVLRIAIGVLFLIFAEYKVFGTEFVFGGGFQGWIQRFLAEGAYPFMVPVLRGFVLPHARPIALVVAYGELALGISLVLGLWVRAASLCGLVYMLALLFSANYPGPDAVLWHYLGAALEHLVLALCFVAFLVGSPERAWSVIAVWRGRSGARR
;
A
#
# COMPACT_ATOMS: atom_id res chain seq x y z
N MET A 1 -21.86 18.72 -9.43
CA MET A 1 -21.88 17.24 -9.40
C MET A 1 -20.51 16.73 -9.80
N PRO A 2 -19.97 15.66 -9.23
CA PRO A 2 -18.70 15.07 -9.66
C PRO A 2 -18.81 14.57 -11.10
N GLY A 3 -17.78 14.86 -11.91
CA GLY A 3 -17.71 14.42 -13.30
C GLY A 3 -17.49 12.90 -13.42
N LEU A 4 -17.56 12.39 -14.65
CA LEU A 4 -17.33 10.96 -14.94
C LEU A 4 -15.93 10.52 -14.49
N ASN A 5 -14.92 11.36 -14.75
CA ASN A 5 -13.54 11.09 -14.33
C ASN A 5 -13.39 11.01 -12.81
N ASP A 6 -14.06 11.90 -12.05
CA ASP A 6 -14.03 11.86 -10.59
C ASP A 6 -14.63 10.54 -10.04
N ARG A 7 -15.69 10.03 -10.70
CA ARG A 7 -16.32 8.75 -10.33
C ARG A 7 -15.42 7.57 -10.65
N ALA A 8 -14.77 7.54 -11.81
CA ALA A 8 -13.85 6.47 -12.19
C ALA A 8 -12.66 6.38 -11.20
N VAL A 9 -12.07 7.53 -10.85
CA VAL A 9 -10.99 7.58 -9.85
C VAL A 9 -11.49 7.14 -8.46
N ALA A 10 -12.72 7.48 -8.08
CA ALA A 10 -13.30 7.04 -6.83
C ALA A 10 -13.53 5.52 -6.78
N VAL A 11 -13.99 4.90 -7.89
CA VAL A 11 -14.11 3.44 -8.01
C VAL A 11 -12.75 2.77 -7.80
N LEU A 12 -11.72 3.23 -8.51
CA LEU A 12 -10.36 2.68 -8.38
C LEU A 12 -9.84 2.82 -6.95
N ARG A 13 -10.01 3.98 -6.33
CA ARG A 13 -9.63 4.25 -4.94
C ARG A 13 -10.31 3.28 -3.97
N ILE A 14 -11.65 3.12 -4.10
CA ILE A 14 -12.42 2.22 -3.24
C ILE A 14 -11.99 0.77 -3.46
N ALA A 15 -11.82 0.34 -4.71
CA ALA A 15 -11.39 -1.03 -5.03
C ALA A 15 -10.03 -1.34 -4.40
N ILE A 16 -9.04 -0.45 -4.53
CA ILE A 16 -7.73 -0.61 -3.90
C ILE A 16 -7.88 -0.62 -2.36
N GLY A 17 -8.70 0.26 -1.80
CA GLY A 17 -8.97 0.28 -0.37
C GLY A 17 -9.55 -1.04 0.13
N VAL A 18 -10.49 -1.63 -0.60
CA VAL A 18 -11.07 -2.96 -0.26
C VAL A 18 -10.01 -4.05 -0.31
N LEU A 19 -9.12 -4.05 -1.32
CA LEU A 19 -8.00 -5.01 -1.37
C LEU A 19 -7.12 -4.90 -0.12
N PHE A 20 -6.75 -3.69 0.30
CA PHE A 20 -5.96 -3.49 1.52
C PHE A 20 -6.70 -3.97 2.77
N LEU A 21 -8.02 -3.80 2.87
CA LEU A 21 -8.82 -4.33 3.99
C LEU A 21 -8.82 -5.86 4.01
N ILE A 22 -8.93 -6.51 2.85
CA ILE A 22 -8.86 -7.98 2.74
C ILE A 22 -7.49 -8.49 3.19
N PHE A 23 -6.40 -7.84 2.74
CA PHE A 23 -5.04 -8.22 3.16
C PHE A 23 -4.74 -7.90 4.63
N ALA A 24 -5.33 -6.84 5.18
CA ALA A 24 -5.17 -6.49 6.59
C ALA A 24 -5.90 -7.44 7.53
N GLU A 25 -7.01 -8.04 7.08
CA GLU A 25 -7.89 -8.87 7.91
C GLU A 25 -7.09 -9.99 8.61
N TYR A 26 -6.42 -10.86 7.86
CA TYR A 26 -5.67 -11.97 8.47
C TYR A 26 -4.47 -11.52 9.29
N LYS A 27 -3.89 -10.33 9.00
CA LYS A 27 -2.72 -9.77 9.71
C LYS A 27 -3.10 -9.16 11.05
N VAL A 28 -4.30 -8.57 11.13
CA VAL A 28 -4.79 -7.88 12.34
C VAL A 28 -5.53 -8.84 13.26
N PHE A 29 -6.41 -9.69 12.71
CA PHE A 29 -7.23 -10.60 13.52
C PHE A 29 -6.56 -11.97 13.71
N GLY A 30 -5.61 -12.34 12.84
CA GLY A 30 -4.79 -13.54 13.01
C GLY A 30 -3.58 -13.27 13.90
N THR A 31 -3.25 -14.21 14.78
CA THR A 31 -2.04 -14.11 15.63
C THR A 31 -0.77 -14.50 14.92
N GLU A 32 -0.88 -15.28 13.84
CA GLU A 32 0.24 -15.89 13.12
C GLU A 32 1.17 -14.87 12.49
N PHE A 33 0.61 -13.84 11.85
CA PHE A 33 1.43 -12.84 11.15
C PHE A 33 2.38 -12.08 12.08
N VAL A 34 1.87 -11.58 13.21
CA VAL A 34 2.65 -10.73 14.13
C VAL A 34 3.38 -11.57 15.19
N PHE A 35 2.73 -12.57 15.77
CA PHE A 35 3.21 -13.28 16.94
C PHE A 35 3.68 -14.70 16.62
N GLY A 36 3.19 -15.34 15.56
CA GLY A 36 3.55 -16.68 15.12
C GLY A 36 4.78 -16.75 14.20
N GLY A 37 5.45 -15.63 13.92
CA GLY A 37 6.62 -15.60 13.05
C GLY A 37 6.30 -15.45 11.55
N GLY A 38 5.04 -15.29 11.17
CA GLY A 38 4.62 -15.17 9.78
C GLY A 38 5.32 -14.03 9.05
N PHE A 39 5.43 -12.84 9.67
CA PHE A 39 6.16 -11.71 9.08
C PHE A 39 7.65 -12.03 8.88
N GLN A 40 8.32 -12.64 9.86
CA GLN A 40 9.72 -13.07 9.73
C GLN A 40 9.90 -14.05 8.58
N GLY A 41 8.98 -14.99 8.43
CA GLY A 41 8.98 -15.95 7.32
C GLY A 41 8.89 -15.26 5.97
N TRP A 42 8.06 -14.22 5.82
CA TRP A 42 7.99 -13.41 4.62
C TRP A 42 9.31 -12.69 4.31
N ILE A 43 9.94 -12.06 5.31
CA ILE A 43 11.23 -11.39 5.12
C ILE A 43 12.34 -12.37 4.74
N GLN A 44 12.36 -13.56 5.35
CA GLN A 44 13.31 -14.61 4.97
C GLN A 44 13.09 -15.11 3.55
N ARG A 45 11.84 -15.24 3.11
CA ARG A 45 11.49 -15.58 1.73
C ARG A 45 11.98 -14.51 0.76
N PHE A 46 11.76 -13.24 1.03
CA PHE A 46 12.26 -12.13 0.20
C PHE A 46 13.79 -12.17 0.05
N LEU A 47 14.49 -12.46 1.12
CA LEU A 47 15.95 -12.61 1.09
C LEU A 47 16.40 -13.84 0.29
N ALA A 48 15.62 -14.92 0.29
CA ALA A 48 15.90 -16.15 -0.44
C ALA A 48 15.58 -16.02 -1.94
N GLU A 49 14.50 -15.34 -2.29
CA GLU A 49 14.08 -15.06 -3.67
C GLU A 49 14.95 -13.98 -4.34
N GLY A 50 15.78 -13.28 -3.58
CA GLY A 50 16.68 -12.23 -4.02
C GLY A 50 16.08 -10.84 -3.85
N ALA A 51 16.43 -10.18 -2.76
CA ALA A 51 16.15 -8.75 -2.57
C ALA A 51 17.17 -7.91 -3.35
N TYR A 52 16.77 -6.68 -3.70
CA TYR A 52 17.72 -5.74 -4.30
C TYR A 52 18.92 -5.50 -3.39
N PRO A 53 20.17 -5.38 -3.93
CA PRO A 53 21.39 -5.31 -3.12
C PRO A 53 21.36 -4.27 -2.01
N PHE A 54 20.79 -3.08 -2.26
CA PHE A 54 20.65 -2.02 -1.26
C PHE A 54 19.60 -2.33 -0.18
N MET A 55 18.62 -3.19 -0.48
CA MET A 55 17.56 -3.56 0.46
C MET A 55 18.00 -4.71 1.41
N VAL A 56 18.93 -5.56 0.98
CA VAL A 56 19.44 -6.68 1.79
C VAL A 56 19.92 -6.25 3.18
N PRO A 57 20.79 -5.21 3.34
CA PRO A 57 21.21 -4.76 4.67
C PRO A 57 20.06 -4.20 5.51
N VAL A 58 19.07 -3.56 4.88
CA VAL A 58 17.86 -3.06 5.57
C VAL A 58 17.05 -4.23 6.11
N LEU A 59 16.79 -5.25 5.28
CA LEU A 59 16.01 -6.42 5.70
C LEU A 59 16.71 -7.21 6.81
N ARG A 60 18.02 -7.47 6.69
CA ARG A 60 18.80 -8.25 7.65
C ARG A 60 19.15 -7.46 8.92
N GLY A 61 19.58 -6.21 8.78
CA GLY A 61 20.13 -5.41 9.87
C GLY A 61 19.07 -4.62 10.65
N PHE A 62 17.93 -4.31 10.02
CA PHE A 62 16.88 -3.53 10.67
C PHE A 62 15.55 -4.27 10.76
N VAL A 63 15.02 -4.80 9.65
CA VAL A 63 13.67 -5.37 9.64
C VAL A 63 13.58 -6.67 10.44
N LEU A 64 14.50 -7.62 10.23
CA LEU A 64 14.48 -8.90 10.97
C LEU A 64 14.67 -8.74 12.47
N PRO A 65 15.64 -7.95 12.98
CA PRO A 65 15.77 -7.73 14.42
C PRO A 65 14.56 -7.06 15.07
N HIS A 66 13.81 -6.26 14.31
CA HIS A 66 12.62 -5.55 14.76
C HIS A 66 11.33 -6.10 14.15
N ALA A 67 11.29 -7.40 13.82
CA ALA A 67 10.21 -7.99 13.05
C ALA A 67 8.83 -7.79 13.68
N ARG A 68 8.69 -7.98 15.00
CA ARG A 68 7.39 -7.85 15.68
C ARG A 68 6.83 -6.43 15.63
N PRO A 69 7.53 -5.36 16.05
CA PRO A 69 7.01 -4.00 15.94
C PRO A 69 6.76 -3.58 14.48
N ILE A 70 7.60 -4.00 13.53
CA ILE A 70 7.39 -3.70 12.12
C ILE A 70 6.16 -4.46 11.58
N ALA A 71 5.94 -5.71 11.96
CA ALA A 71 4.75 -6.47 11.62
C ALA A 71 3.46 -5.78 12.10
N LEU A 72 3.46 -5.20 13.31
CA LEU A 72 2.35 -4.40 13.82
C LEU A 72 2.11 -3.15 12.95
N VAL A 73 3.17 -2.42 12.63
CA VAL A 73 3.08 -1.23 11.75
C VAL A 73 2.53 -1.61 10.38
N VAL A 74 2.96 -2.73 9.80
CA VAL A 74 2.45 -3.23 8.51
C VAL A 74 0.96 -3.61 8.64
N ALA A 75 0.58 -4.42 9.63
CA ALA A 75 -0.80 -4.90 9.78
C ALA A 75 -1.80 -3.74 9.97
N TYR A 76 -1.53 -2.87 10.95
CA TYR A 76 -2.41 -1.72 11.23
C TYR A 76 -2.27 -0.60 10.19
N GLY A 77 -1.10 -0.46 9.58
CA GLY A 77 -0.88 0.45 8.46
C GLY A 77 -1.72 0.11 7.24
N GLU A 78 -1.76 -1.17 6.84
CA GLU A 78 -2.63 -1.65 5.76
C GLU A 78 -4.11 -1.46 6.10
N LEU A 79 -4.52 -1.74 7.32
CA LEU A 79 -5.90 -1.51 7.79
C LEU A 79 -6.26 -0.02 7.68
N ALA A 80 -5.43 0.86 8.23
CA ALA A 80 -5.65 2.30 8.19
C ALA A 80 -5.68 2.85 6.76
N LEU A 81 -4.79 2.35 5.90
CA LEU A 81 -4.73 2.69 4.49
C LEU A 81 -6.02 2.26 3.76
N GLY A 82 -6.47 1.03 3.99
CA GLY A 82 -7.72 0.52 3.41
C GLY A 82 -8.93 1.36 3.84
N ILE A 83 -9.09 1.63 5.15
CA ILE A 83 -10.17 2.47 5.69
C ILE A 83 -10.11 3.87 5.08
N SER A 84 -8.93 4.49 5.05
CA SER A 84 -8.71 5.82 4.49
C SER A 84 -9.14 5.90 3.03
N LEU A 85 -8.75 4.94 2.22
CA LEU A 85 -9.09 4.89 0.80
C LEU A 85 -10.58 4.62 0.59
N VAL A 86 -11.20 3.69 1.30
CA VAL A 86 -12.63 3.39 1.15
C VAL A 86 -13.48 4.60 1.52
N LEU A 87 -13.21 5.22 2.68
CA LEU A 87 -13.97 6.37 3.16
C LEU A 87 -13.61 7.68 2.45
N GLY A 88 -12.49 7.72 1.75
CA GLY A 88 -12.00 8.96 1.12
C GLY A 88 -11.52 10.00 2.12
N LEU A 89 -10.97 9.55 3.27
CA LEU A 89 -10.39 10.38 4.32
C LEU A 89 -8.87 10.42 4.18
N TRP A 90 -8.26 11.60 4.28
CA TRP A 90 -6.80 11.78 4.21
C TRP A 90 -6.11 11.02 3.06
N VAL A 91 -6.80 10.94 1.92
CA VAL A 91 -6.37 10.09 0.79
C VAL A 91 -4.95 10.40 0.33
N ARG A 92 -4.52 11.66 0.37
CA ARG A 92 -3.14 12.03 0.00
C ARG A 92 -2.10 11.47 0.97
N ALA A 93 -2.34 11.56 2.28
CA ALA A 93 -1.43 10.99 3.28
C ALA A 93 -1.39 9.46 3.16
N ALA A 94 -2.55 8.81 3.05
CA ALA A 94 -2.65 7.38 2.82
C ALA A 94 -1.93 6.95 1.54
N SER A 95 -2.08 7.71 0.45
CA SER A 95 -1.41 7.43 -0.82
C SER A 95 0.10 7.57 -0.75
N LEU A 96 0.62 8.53 0.01
CA LEU A 96 2.06 8.66 0.24
C LEU A 96 2.60 7.45 1.02
N CYS A 97 1.92 7.06 2.10
CA CYS A 97 2.29 5.86 2.87
C CYS A 97 2.19 4.59 2.01
N GLY A 98 1.12 4.44 1.23
CA GLY A 98 0.94 3.33 0.32
C GLY A 98 2.01 3.26 -0.77
N LEU A 99 2.39 4.40 -1.35
CA LEU A 99 3.49 4.48 -2.33
C LEU A 99 4.81 4.00 -1.73
N VAL A 100 5.18 4.53 -0.55
CA VAL A 100 6.42 4.11 0.14
C VAL A 100 6.39 2.62 0.46
N TYR A 101 5.24 2.11 0.91
CA TYR A 101 5.07 0.69 1.22
C TYR A 101 5.19 -0.20 -0.02
N MET A 102 4.55 0.17 -1.14
CA MET A 102 4.67 -0.57 -2.40
C MET A 102 6.10 -0.57 -2.95
N LEU A 103 6.80 0.56 -2.86
CA LEU A 103 8.22 0.62 -3.25
C LEU A 103 9.10 -0.24 -2.34
N ALA A 104 8.84 -0.26 -1.03
CA ALA A 104 9.56 -1.13 -0.12
C ALA A 104 9.37 -2.61 -0.49
N LEU A 105 8.15 -3.06 -0.79
CA LEU A 105 7.86 -4.42 -1.25
C LEU A 105 8.49 -4.71 -2.62
N LEU A 106 8.38 -3.77 -3.57
CA LEU A 106 8.98 -3.88 -4.91
C LEU A 106 10.48 -4.18 -4.86
N PHE A 107 11.20 -3.53 -3.95
CA PHE A 107 12.65 -3.71 -3.82
C PHE A 107 13.06 -4.83 -2.85
N SER A 108 12.11 -5.41 -2.13
CA SER A 108 12.39 -6.45 -1.15
C SER A 108 12.54 -7.85 -1.73
N ALA A 109 12.05 -8.10 -2.96
CA ALA A 109 12.08 -9.42 -3.58
C ALA A 109 12.27 -9.37 -5.10
N ASN A 110 12.51 -10.54 -5.69
CA ASN A 110 12.52 -10.74 -7.15
C ASN A 110 13.53 -9.86 -7.90
N TYR A 111 14.71 -9.61 -7.31
CA TYR A 111 15.79 -8.92 -8.01
C TYR A 111 16.29 -9.76 -9.18
N PRO A 112 16.19 -9.29 -10.42
CA PRO A 112 16.49 -10.09 -11.60
C PRO A 112 17.99 -10.24 -11.90
N GLY A 113 18.86 -9.59 -11.11
CA GLY A 113 20.31 -9.58 -11.33
C GLY A 113 20.81 -8.34 -12.05
N PRO A 114 22.14 -8.07 -12.02
CA PRO A 114 22.72 -6.82 -12.55
C PRO A 114 22.64 -6.70 -14.08
N ASP A 115 22.63 -7.83 -14.79
CA ASP A 115 22.66 -7.87 -16.26
C ASP A 115 21.27 -8.07 -16.88
N ALA A 116 20.21 -7.96 -16.07
CA ALA A 116 18.86 -8.15 -16.56
C ALA A 116 18.39 -6.99 -17.45
N VAL A 117 17.57 -7.29 -18.44
CA VAL A 117 16.94 -6.27 -19.28
C VAL A 117 15.85 -5.52 -18.52
N LEU A 118 15.58 -4.27 -18.90
CA LEU A 118 14.70 -3.36 -18.17
C LEU A 118 13.32 -3.95 -17.81
N TRP A 119 12.73 -4.70 -18.72
CA TRP A 119 11.39 -5.27 -18.49
C TRP A 119 11.38 -6.35 -17.40
N HIS A 120 12.49 -7.02 -17.10
CA HIS A 120 12.60 -7.93 -15.95
C HIS A 120 12.48 -7.18 -14.62
N TYR A 121 13.12 -6.01 -14.51
CA TYR A 121 13.01 -5.18 -13.30
C TYR A 121 11.59 -4.66 -13.07
N LEU A 122 10.85 -4.36 -14.14
CA LEU A 122 9.48 -3.87 -14.07
C LEU A 122 8.46 -5.01 -13.89
N GLY A 123 8.74 -6.18 -14.48
CA GLY A 123 7.82 -7.31 -14.52
C GLY A 123 7.89 -8.23 -13.30
N ALA A 124 9.04 -8.30 -12.63
CA ALA A 124 9.27 -9.23 -11.53
C ALA A 124 8.34 -9.03 -10.32
N ALA A 125 7.89 -7.80 -10.09
CA ALA A 125 6.93 -7.45 -9.04
C ALA A 125 5.89 -6.46 -9.58
N LEU A 126 5.26 -6.81 -10.70
CA LEU A 126 4.34 -5.95 -11.45
C LEU A 126 3.16 -5.47 -10.60
N GLU A 127 2.65 -6.31 -9.71
CA GLU A 127 1.56 -5.96 -8.78
C GLU A 127 1.92 -4.77 -7.88
N HIS A 128 3.13 -4.75 -7.32
CA HIS A 128 3.59 -3.64 -6.47
C HIS A 128 3.83 -2.37 -7.29
N LEU A 129 4.38 -2.52 -8.51
CA LEU A 129 4.59 -1.39 -9.42
C LEU A 129 3.26 -0.74 -9.82
N VAL A 130 2.26 -1.53 -10.22
CA VAL A 130 0.95 -1.03 -10.62
C VAL A 130 0.25 -0.31 -9.46
N LEU A 131 0.29 -0.88 -8.25
CA LEU A 131 -0.26 -0.23 -7.07
C LEU A 131 0.48 1.07 -6.72
N ALA A 132 1.82 1.09 -6.85
CA ALA A 132 2.61 2.31 -6.66
C ALA A 132 2.17 3.42 -7.63
N LEU A 133 1.98 3.10 -8.92
CA LEU A 133 1.48 4.05 -9.93
C LEU A 133 0.07 4.55 -9.61
N CYS A 134 -0.82 3.69 -9.09
CA CYS A 134 -2.14 4.12 -8.63
C CYS A 134 -2.03 5.11 -7.47
N PHE A 135 -1.13 4.88 -6.50
CA PHE A 135 -0.89 5.84 -5.42
C PHE A 135 -0.32 7.17 -5.92
N VAL A 136 0.59 7.16 -6.91
CA VAL A 136 1.04 8.39 -7.57
C VAL A 136 -0.14 9.14 -8.21
N ALA A 137 -1.02 8.43 -8.92
CA ALA A 137 -2.21 9.03 -9.51
C ALA A 137 -3.13 9.65 -8.45
N PHE A 138 -3.28 9.03 -7.27
CA PHE A 138 -4.06 9.61 -6.16
C PHE A 138 -3.37 10.81 -5.50
N LEU A 139 -2.05 10.87 -5.48
CA LEU A 139 -1.31 12.03 -4.98
C LEU A 139 -1.46 13.24 -5.87
N VAL A 140 -1.39 13.05 -7.20
CA VAL A 140 -1.50 14.12 -8.21
C VAL A 140 -2.95 14.54 -8.42
N GLY A 141 -3.87 13.59 -8.39
CA GLY A 141 -5.29 13.81 -8.62
C GLY A 141 -6.05 14.37 -7.42
N SER A 142 -7.36 14.30 -7.51
CA SER A 142 -8.28 14.69 -6.42
C SER A 142 -9.28 13.54 -6.17
N PRO A 143 -8.81 12.39 -5.71
CA PRO A 143 -9.61 11.17 -5.60
C PRO A 143 -10.73 11.28 -4.54
N GLU A 144 -10.68 12.30 -3.68
CA GLU A 144 -11.70 12.59 -2.67
C GLU A 144 -12.91 13.36 -3.20
N ARG A 145 -12.94 13.81 -4.47
CA ARG A 145 -14.04 14.63 -5.04
C ARG A 145 -15.35 13.88 -5.16
N ALA A 146 -15.30 12.58 -5.40
CA ALA A 146 -16.49 11.75 -5.50
C ALA A 146 -16.49 10.65 -4.42
N TRP A 147 -17.68 10.33 -3.93
CA TRP A 147 -17.95 9.22 -3.00
C TRP A 147 -16.99 9.16 -1.81
N SER A 148 -16.77 10.32 -1.18
CA SER A 148 -15.99 10.41 0.05
C SER A 148 -16.80 11.07 1.16
N VAL A 149 -16.43 10.75 2.40
CA VAL A 149 -17.01 11.40 3.59
C VAL A 149 -16.78 12.91 3.55
N ILE A 150 -15.61 13.34 3.09
CA ILE A 150 -15.28 14.76 2.93
C ILE A 150 -16.18 15.45 1.90
N ALA A 151 -16.48 14.80 0.77
CA ALA A 151 -17.37 15.37 -0.24
C ALA A 151 -18.81 15.54 0.28
N VAL A 152 -19.31 14.57 1.04
CA VAL A 152 -20.63 14.66 1.68
C VAL A 152 -20.68 15.79 2.70
N TRP A 153 -19.65 15.93 3.51
CA TRP A 153 -19.58 16.96 4.56
C TRP A 153 -19.53 18.38 3.97
N ARG A 154 -18.72 18.60 2.94
CA ARG A 154 -18.63 19.87 2.21
C ARG A 154 -19.96 20.25 1.55
N GLY A 155 -20.67 19.28 0.96
CA GLY A 155 -21.99 19.51 0.35
C GLY A 155 -23.03 19.98 1.37
N ARG A 156 -23.02 19.42 2.60
CA ARG A 156 -23.93 19.83 3.69
C ARG A 156 -23.61 21.22 4.24
N SER A 157 -22.34 21.61 4.28
CA SER A 157 -21.94 22.93 4.78
C SER A 157 -22.28 24.06 3.80
N GLY A 158 -22.27 23.78 2.49
CA GLY A 158 -22.67 24.74 1.44
C GLY A 158 -24.18 24.95 1.32
N ALA A 159 -24.99 23.99 1.77
CA ALA A 159 -26.46 24.08 1.72
C ALA A 159 -27.07 24.86 2.90
N ARG A 160 -26.25 25.29 3.86
CA ARG A 160 -26.68 26.06 5.05
C ARG A 160 -26.37 27.57 4.95
N ARG A 161 -25.90 28.03 3.82
CA ARG A 161 -25.69 29.45 3.49
C ARG A 161 -26.66 29.86 2.38
#